data_46a967f33c4d03d684a13309314f9576
#
_entry.id   46a967f33c4d03d684a13309314f9576
#
_cell.length_a   1.000
_cell.length_b   1.000
_cell.length_c   1.000
_cell.angle_alpha   90.00
_cell.angle_beta   90.00
_cell.angle_gamma   90.00
#
_symmetry.space_group_name_H-M   'P 1'
#
loop_
_entity.id
_entity.type
_entity.pdbx_description
1 polymer ?
#
loop_
_entity_poly.entity_id
_entity_poly.type
_entity_poly.pdbx_seq_one_letter_code
_entity_poly.pdbx_strand_id
1 'polypeptide(L)'
;KNKETGEEKKVEQVRLNGELTESVKLLANDNPAVQVLDGLTVLQHRLGILNGFVECERDGYLRAEIDGLTNTLRFKHKKPLVNLPSVEKPWGKEIRSCLTAPQGSLLCGADMTSLEDTTKRHYMKPYDPKYVEEMSRKGFDPHLDLAKHAKVITQSDIEKHQRGEIDLKALRKDFKVVNYSATYGVGAAKLSRETGMSVKKAQALLDAYWKRNWSVKAFSDAQKIRRIGEEMWIQNPVSKFWHSLRYEKDAFSTINQSTGSYCFDKWVAYYRMRRPNIVGQFHDESINVIKEGEQNEHTSVLTWAINKLNEQLKLNVDLGIDVQYGKTYADVH
;
A
#
# COMPACT_ATOMS: atom_id res chain seq x y z
N LYS A 1 -28.34 -17.76 8.22
CA LYS A 1 -29.77 -17.96 7.89
C LYS A 1 -29.87 -18.91 6.71
N ASN A 2 -30.51 -20.05 6.89
CA ASN A 2 -30.88 -20.92 5.77
C ASN A 2 -31.87 -20.15 4.89
N LYS A 3 -31.60 -20.01 3.61
CA LYS A 3 -32.45 -19.24 2.69
C LYS A 3 -33.82 -19.90 2.44
N GLU A 4 -33.93 -21.24 2.68
CA GLU A 4 -35.16 -21.99 2.45
C GLU A 4 -36.01 -22.14 3.70
N THR A 5 -35.40 -22.28 4.88
CA THR A 5 -36.15 -22.53 6.14
C THR A 5 -36.23 -21.32 7.07
N GLY A 6 -35.43 -20.26 6.80
CA GLY A 6 -35.37 -19.07 7.66
C GLY A 6 -34.69 -19.31 9.01
N GLU A 7 -34.27 -20.53 9.34
CA GLU A 7 -33.65 -20.88 10.61
C GLU A 7 -32.22 -20.35 10.71
N GLU A 8 -31.87 -19.74 11.85
CA GLU A 8 -30.54 -19.34 12.21
C GLU A 8 -29.81 -20.49 12.91
N LYS A 9 -28.93 -21.18 12.17
CA LYS A 9 -28.04 -22.15 12.78
C LYS A 9 -26.81 -21.40 13.29
N LYS A 10 -26.60 -21.34 14.60
CA LYS A 10 -25.33 -20.92 15.19
C LYS A 10 -24.28 -21.99 14.86
N VAL A 11 -23.36 -21.69 13.99
CA VAL A 11 -22.21 -22.55 13.71
C VAL A 11 -20.99 -21.89 14.35
N GLU A 12 -20.33 -22.59 15.24
CA GLU A 12 -19.02 -22.18 15.74
C GLU A 12 -18.04 -22.26 14.58
N GLN A 13 -17.66 -21.09 14.05
CA GLN A 13 -16.69 -21.02 12.98
C GLN A 13 -15.32 -20.64 13.55
N VAL A 14 -14.40 -21.59 13.59
CA VAL A 14 -12.98 -21.35 13.88
C VAL A 14 -12.31 -20.68 12.67
N ARG A 15 -12.74 -21.03 11.46
CA ARG A 15 -12.22 -20.49 10.21
C ARG A 15 -13.34 -20.00 9.29
N LEU A 16 -13.10 -18.88 8.62
CA LEU A 16 -13.93 -18.34 7.56
C LEU A 16 -13.03 -18.13 6.32
N ASN A 17 -13.39 -18.77 5.21
CA ASN A 17 -12.60 -18.73 3.96
C ASN A 17 -11.10 -19.12 4.14
N GLY A 18 -10.84 -20.09 5.01
CA GLY A 18 -9.49 -20.60 5.29
C GLY A 18 -8.69 -19.81 6.34
N GLU A 19 -9.14 -18.63 6.73
CA GLU A 19 -8.54 -17.84 7.81
C GLU A 19 -9.24 -18.06 9.15
N LEU A 20 -8.49 -17.89 10.24
CA LEU A 20 -9.08 -17.85 11.58
C LEU A 20 -10.06 -16.67 11.68
N THR A 21 -11.22 -16.92 12.32
CA THR A 21 -12.18 -15.84 12.59
C THR A 21 -11.60 -14.81 13.55
N GLU A 22 -12.09 -13.56 13.48
CA GLU A 22 -11.59 -12.46 14.34
C GLU A 22 -11.68 -12.83 15.84
N SER A 23 -12.72 -13.51 16.25
CA SER A 23 -12.90 -13.96 17.63
C SER A 23 -11.81 -14.95 18.06
N VAL A 24 -11.39 -15.85 17.17
CA VAL A 24 -10.31 -16.79 17.44
C VAL A 24 -8.95 -16.09 17.44
N LYS A 25 -8.74 -15.13 16.53
CA LYS A 25 -7.51 -14.30 16.53
C LYS A 25 -7.35 -13.48 17.81
N LEU A 26 -8.44 -12.96 18.36
CA LEU A 26 -8.40 -12.26 19.66
C LEU A 26 -8.04 -13.18 20.81
N LEU A 27 -8.54 -14.43 20.82
CA LEU A 27 -8.17 -15.44 21.80
C LEU A 27 -6.69 -15.85 21.69
N ALA A 28 -6.08 -15.73 20.53
CA ALA A 28 -4.67 -16.04 20.32
C ALA A 28 -3.73 -15.14 21.15
N ASN A 29 -4.16 -13.94 21.52
CA ASN A 29 -3.38 -13.04 22.37
C ASN A 29 -3.20 -13.57 23.78
N ASP A 30 -4.17 -14.36 24.27
CA ASP A 30 -4.20 -14.83 25.66
C ASP A 30 -4.04 -16.35 25.77
N ASN A 31 -4.02 -17.09 24.66
CA ASN A 31 -3.96 -18.56 24.67
C ASN A 31 -2.90 -19.11 23.72
N PRO A 32 -1.80 -19.72 24.24
CA PRO A 32 -0.71 -20.27 23.42
C PRO A 32 -1.15 -21.32 22.40
N ALA A 33 -2.17 -22.14 22.71
CA ALA A 33 -2.68 -23.14 21.79
C ALA A 33 -3.35 -22.50 20.56
N VAL A 34 -3.99 -21.36 20.73
CA VAL A 34 -4.61 -20.60 19.63
C VAL A 34 -3.54 -19.87 18.80
N GLN A 35 -2.43 -19.43 19.43
CA GLN A 35 -1.26 -18.87 18.70
C GLN A 35 -0.66 -19.90 17.74
N VAL A 36 -0.56 -21.16 18.14
CA VAL A 36 -0.09 -22.24 17.26
C VAL A 36 -0.99 -22.40 16.03
N LEU A 37 -2.30 -22.25 16.19
CA LEU A 37 -3.25 -22.31 15.05
C LEU A 37 -3.05 -21.14 14.07
N ASP A 38 -2.72 -19.96 14.54
CA ASP A 38 -2.40 -18.81 13.70
C ASP A 38 -1.08 -19.02 12.96
N GLY A 39 -0.04 -19.49 13.65
CA GLY A 39 1.23 -19.88 13.03
C GLY A 39 1.07 -20.94 11.94
N LEU A 40 0.24 -21.95 12.17
CA LEU A 40 -0.06 -22.99 11.17
C LEU A 40 -0.74 -22.39 9.92
N THR A 41 -1.63 -21.43 10.09
CA THR A 41 -2.28 -20.73 8.96
C THR A 41 -1.25 -19.99 8.11
N VAL A 42 -0.31 -19.30 8.74
CA VAL A 42 0.78 -18.61 8.03
C VAL A 42 1.62 -19.61 7.25
N LEU A 43 2.02 -20.73 7.87
CA LEU A 43 2.80 -21.79 7.20
C LEU A 43 2.06 -22.38 6.00
N GLN A 44 0.78 -22.72 6.15
CA GLN A 44 -0.03 -23.24 5.06
C GLN A 44 -0.13 -22.26 3.89
N HIS A 45 -0.29 -20.96 4.18
CA HIS A 45 -0.31 -19.93 3.15
C HIS A 45 1.06 -19.83 2.44
N ARG A 46 2.19 -19.90 3.18
CA ARG A 46 3.54 -19.85 2.59
C ARG A 46 3.83 -21.07 1.72
N LEU A 47 3.45 -22.25 2.20
CA LEU A 47 3.54 -23.50 1.44
C LEU A 47 2.71 -23.42 0.13
N GLY A 48 1.51 -22.84 0.21
CA GLY A 48 0.67 -22.61 -0.97
C GLY A 48 1.32 -21.71 -2.02
N ILE A 49 2.10 -20.69 -1.60
CA ILE A 49 2.88 -19.85 -2.52
C ILE A 49 3.97 -20.68 -3.22
N LEU A 50 4.77 -21.43 -2.43
CA LEU A 50 5.86 -22.25 -2.99
C LEU A 50 5.35 -23.35 -3.92
N ASN A 51 4.25 -24.01 -3.57
CA ASN A 51 3.60 -24.97 -4.46
C ASN A 51 3.15 -24.29 -5.76
N GLY A 52 2.60 -23.06 -5.67
CA GLY A 52 2.27 -22.25 -6.83
C GLY A 52 3.48 -21.94 -7.72
N PHE A 53 4.67 -21.72 -7.13
CA PHE A 53 5.90 -21.56 -7.89
C PHE A 53 6.25 -22.85 -8.67
N VAL A 54 6.24 -24.00 -7.99
CA VAL A 54 6.52 -25.30 -8.63
C VAL A 54 5.52 -25.63 -9.72
N GLU A 55 4.23 -25.37 -9.51
CA GLU A 55 3.17 -25.64 -10.49
C GLU A 55 3.25 -24.73 -11.73
N CYS A 56 3.67 -23.48 -11.54
CA CYS A 56 3.68 -22.46 -12.60
C CYS A 56 5.04 -22.26 -13.26
N GLU A 57 6.11 -22.86 -12.72
CA GLU A 57 7.44 -22.81 -13.31
C GLU A 57 7.44 -23.44 -14.71
N ARG A 58 8.10 -22.77 -15.66
CA ARG A 58 8.34 -23.27 -17.03
C ARG A 58 9.73 -22.82 -17.46
N ASP A 59 10.58 -23.77 -17.78
CA ASP A 59 11.93 -23.52 -18.29
C ASP A 59 12.79 -22.63 -17.39
N GLY A 60 12.66 -22.77 -16.07
CA GLY A 60 13.36 -21.95 -15.07
C GLY A 60 12.73 -20.58 -14.83
N TYR A 61 11.54 -20.30 -15.37
CA TYR A 61 10.88 -19.00 -15.23
C TYR A 61 9.50 -19.11 -14.58
N LEU A 62 9.18 -18.12 -13.76
CA LEU A 62 7.82 -17.85 -13.28
C LEU A 62 7.25 -16.66 -14.07
N ARG A 63 6.10 -16.88 -14.69
CA ARG A 63 5.43 -15.82 -15.45
C ARG A 63 4.46 -15.07 -14.54
N ALA A 64 4.61 -13.74 -14.46
CA ALA A 64 3.62 -12.87 -13.84
C ALA A 64 2.42 -12.71 -14.77
N GLU A 65 1.25 -13.15 -14.33
CA GLU A 65 0.02 -13.02 -15.11
C GLU A 65 -0.82 -11.85 -14.59
N ILE A 66 -1.41 -11.10 -15.52
CA ILE A 66 -2.31 -9.99 -15.23
C ILE A 66 -3.72 -10.36 -15.68
N ASP A 67 -4.71 -10.22 -14.77
CA ASP A 67 -6.13 -10.48 -14.99
C ASP A 67 -6.95 -9.19 -14.99
N GLY A 68 -6.61 -8.30 -15.92
CA GLY A 68 -7.30 -7.02 -16.07
C GLY A 68 -6.86 -5.94 -15.08
N LEU A 69 -7.72 -4.95 -14.88
CA LEU A 69 -7.46 -3.77 -14.07
C LEU A 69 -8.46 -3.65 -12.91
N THR A 70 -8.01 -3.02 -11.83
CA THR A 70 -8.90 -2.54 -10.77
C THR A 70 -9.68 -1.30 -11.26
N ASN A 71 -10.65 -0.83 -10.48
CA ASN A 71 -11.33 0.44 -10.75
C ASN A 71 -10.37 1.64 -10.84
N THR A 72 -9.26 1.60 -10.11
CA THR A 72 -8.22 2.64 -10.10
C THR A 72 -7.13 2.41 -11.14
N LEU A 73 -7.34 1.48 -12.09
CA LEU A 73 -6.44 1.11 -13.18
C LEU A 73 -5.12 0.44 -12.73
N ARG A 74 -5.06 -0.07 -11.51
CA ARG A 74 -3.96 -0.95 -11.08
C ARG A 74 -4.12 -2.34 -11.67
N PHE A 75 -3.02 -2.99 -12.03
CA PHE A 75 -3.04 -4.37 -12.48
C PHE A 75 -3.57 -5.32 -11.41
N LYS A 76 -4.44 -6.24 -11.82
CA LYS A 76 -4.82 -7.40 -11.02
C LYS A 76 -3.89 -8.55 -11.36
N HIS A 77 -3.03 -8.90 -10.42
CA HIS A 77 -2.09 -10.01 -10.59
C HIS A 77 -2.74 -11.33 -10.21
N LYS A 78 -2.39 -12.37 -10.96
CA LYS A 78 -2.70 -13.78 -10.66
C LYS A 78 -1.50 -14.49 -10.02
N LYS A 79 -1.75 -15.71 -9.53
CA LYS A 79 -0.68 -16.63 -9.17
C LYS A 79 0.29 -16.82 -10.36
N PRO A 80 1.57 -17.10 -10.12
CA PRO A 80 2.16 -17.33 -8.81
C PRO A 80 2.67 -16.08 -8.10
N LEU A 81 2.80 -14.94 -8.78
CA LEU A 81 3.48 -13.74 -8.30
C LEU A 81 2.48 -12.68 -7.80
N VAL A 82 1.62 -13.07 -6.87
CA VAL A 82 0.63 -12.17 -6.25
C VAL A 82 0.73 -12.21 -4.74
N ASN A 83 0.68 -11.04 -4.09
CA ASN A 83 0.67 -10.89 -2.63
C ASN A 83 1.80 -11.65 -1.92
N LEU A 84 3.01 -11.59 -2.48
CA LEU A 84 4.18 -12.19 -1.83
C LEU A 84 4.43 -11.50 -0.48
N PRO A 85 4.77 -12.27 0.57
CA PRO A 85 5.07 -11.68 1.88
C PRO A 85 6.26 -10.75 1.78
N SER A 86 6.24 -9.64 2.55
CA SER A 86 7.42 -8.79 2.67
C SER A 86 8.58 -9.53 3.35
N VAL A 87 9.81 -9.10 3.12
CA VAL A 87 11.02 -9.72 3.66
C VAL A 87 11.05 -9.77 5.20
N GLU A 88 10.33 -8.87 5.86
CA GLU A 88 10.22 -8.81 7.33
C GLU A 88 9.18 -9.79 7.90
N LYS A 89 8.36 -10.39 7.06
CA LYS A 89 7.34 -11.36 7.49
C LYS A 89 7.94 -12.78 7.53
N PRO A 90 7.40 -13.66 8.37
CA PRO A 90 7.85 -15.05 8.41
C PRO A 90 7.90 -15.66 7.01
N TRP A 91 9.06 -16.22 6.65
CA TRP A 91 9.37 -16.87 5.36
C TRP A 91 9.30 -15.94 4.12
N GLY A 92 9.19 -14.62 4.35
CA GLY A 92 9.08 -13.66 3.25
C GLY A 92 10.37 -13.52 2.47
N LYS A 93 11.51 -13.46 3.18
CA LYS A 93 12.84 -13.37 2.57
C LYS A 93 13.17 -14.62 1.76
N GLU A 94 12.92 -15.79 2.32
CA GLU A 94 13.19 -17.07 1.67
C GLU A 94 12.36 -17.24 0.39
N ILE A 95 11.06 -16.92 0.45
CA ILE A 95 10.16 -16.98 -0.72
C ILE A 95 10.61 -16.02 -1.82
N ARG A 96 10.95 -14.79 -1.47
CA ARG A 96 11.42 -13.79 -2.46
C ARG A 96 12.80 -14.14 -3.01
N SER A 97 13.67 -14.80 -2.22
CA SER A 97 14.98 -15.27 -2.66
C SER A 97 14.92 -16.42 -3.69
N CYS A 98 13.76 -17.06 -3.85
CA CYS A 98 13.55 -18.03 -4.94
C CYS A 98 13.49 -17.36 -6.33
N LEU A 99 13.22 -16.06 -6.40
CA LEU A 99 13.17 -15.30 -7.63
C LEU A 99 14.53 -14.60 -7.84
N THR A 100 15.28 -15.07 -8.82
CA THR A 100 16.69 -14.67 -9.02
C THR A 100 16.89 -13.99 -10.38
N ALA A 101 17.91 -13.14 -10.45
CA ALA A 101 18.41 -12.64 -11.73
C ALA A 101 19.09 -13.77 -12.51
N PRO A 102 19.04 -13.78 -13.86
CA PRO A 102 19.88 -14.64 -14.68
C PRO A 102 21.37 -14.44 -14.39
N GLN A 103 22.19 -15.45 -14.71
CA GLN A 103 23.64 -15.36 -14.54
C GLN A 103 24.22 -14.14 -15.28
N GLY A 104 25.12 -13.40 -14.62
CA GLY A 104 25.72 -12.17 -15.17
C GLY A 104 24.78 -10.94 -15.16
N SER A 105 23.63 -11.07 -14.48
CA SER A 105 22.63 -9.99 -14.39
C SER A 105 22.29 -9.69 -12.92
N LEU A 106 21.60 -8.57 -12.74
CA LEU A 106 20.99 -8.12 -11.48
C LEU A 106 19.50 -7.84 -11.71
N LEU A 107 18.71 -8.02 -10.67
CA LEU A 107 17.40 -7.40 -10.56
C LEU A 107 17.59 -5.94 -10.14
N CYS A 108 16.80 -5.07 -10.72
CA CYS A 108 16.58 -3.71 -10.26
C CYS A 108 15.14 -3.59 -9.82
N GLY A 109 14.92 -3.37 -8.52
CA GLY A 109 13.65 -2.92 -7.97
C GLY A 109 13.62 -1.40 -7.99
N ALA A 110 12.64 -0.82 -8.62
CA ALA A 110 12.45 0.63 -8.69
C ALA A 110 11.02 0.97 -8.28
N ASP A 111 10.88 1.63 -7.13
CA ASP A 111 9.63 1.99 -6.50
C ASP A 111 9.40 3.50 -6.51
N MET A 112 8.16 3.94 -6.65
CA MET A 112 7.84 5.36 -6.51
C MET A 112 7.72 5.71 -5.03
N THR A 113 8.63 6.57 -4.57
CA THR A 113 8.75 6.93 -3.15
C THR A 113 7.43 7.47 -2.59
N SER A 114 6.82 6.71 -1.66
CA SER A 114 5.60 7.11 -0.95
C SER A 114 4.52 7.66 -1.88
N LEU A 115 4.27 7.00 -3.01
CA LEU A 115 3.44 7.50 -4.12
C LEU A 115 2.07 8.00 -3.65
N GLU A 116 1.33 7.20 -2.87
CA GLU A 116 -0.01 7.59 -2.39
C GLU A 116 0.02 8.78 -1.43
N ASP A 117 1.08 8.93 -0.63
CA ASP A 117 1.25 10.10 0.23
C ASP A 117 1.63 11.34 -0.58
N THR A 118 2.46 11.19 -1.61
CA THR A 118 2.86 12.28 -2.50
C THR A 118 1.67 12.81 -3.30
N THR A 119 0.84 11.93 -3.86
CA THR A 119 -0.39 12.33 -4.55
C THR A 119 -1.43 12.92 -3.60
N LYS A 120 -1.54 12.41 -2.37
CA LYS A 120 -2.34 13.01 -1.30
C LYS A 120 -1.88 14.45 -1.00
N ARG A 121 -0.58 14.68 -0.82
CA ARG A 121 0.00 16.03 -0.60
C ARG A 121 -0.25 16.97 -1.77
N HIS A 122 -0.21 16.47 -3.01
CA HIS A 122 -0.60 17.24 -4.19
C HIS A 122 -2.02 17.81 -4.06
N TYR A 123 -3.00 17.01 -3.66
CA TYR A 123 -4.39 17.44 -3.50
C TYR A 123 -4.63 18.29 -2.26
N MET A 124 -3.85 18.10 -1.20
CA MET A 124 -3.95 18.88 0.03
C MET A 124 -3.36 20.29 -0.12
N LYS A 125 -2.31 20.47 -0.92
CA LYS A 125 -1.52 21.71 -0.98
C LYS A 125 -2.34 22.98 -1.29
N PRO A 126 -3.35 22.97 -2.18
CA PRO A 126 -4.19 24.16 -2.41
C PRO A 126 -5.04 24.58 -1.21
N TYR A 127 -5.32 23.67 -0.27
CA TYR A 127 -6.15 23.91 0.91
C TYR A 127 -5.32 24.16 2.16
N ASP A 128 -4.25 23.39 2.36
CA ASP A 128 -3.39 23.47 3.54
C ASP A 128 -1.90 23.40 3.15
N PRO A 129 -1.37 24.49 2.54
CA PRO A 129 0.02 24.53 2.10
C PRO A 129 1.01 24.40 3.26
N LYS A 130 0.66 24.92 4.45
CA LYS A 130 1.53 24.86 5.64
C LYS A 130 1.73 23.42 6.11
N TYR A 131 0.67 22.64 6.19
CA TYR A 131 0.80 21.24 6.60
C TYR A 131 1.56 20.42 5.56
N VAL A 132 1.31 20.63 4.26
CA VAL A 132 2.07 19.96 3.21
C VAL A 132 3.56 20.32 3.26
N GLU A 133 3.90 21.55 3.59
CA GLU A 133 5.28 21.96 3.82
C GLU A 133 5.90 21.26 5.04
N GLU A 134 5.16 21.12 6.14
CA GLU A 134 5.58 20.32 7.30
C GLU A 134 5.83 18.86 6.91
N MET A 135 4.89 18.24 6.17
CA MET A 135 5.01 16.86 5.68
C MET A 135 6.22 16.64 4.76
N SER A 136 6.70 17.69 4.11
CA SER A 136 7.86 17.64 3.20
C SER A 136 9.21 17.80 3.90
N ARG A 137 9.22 18.10 5.21
CA ARG A 137 10.47 18.25 5.97
C ARG A 137 11.15 16.92 6.18
N LYS A 138 12.47 16.91 6.08
CA LYS A 138 13.28 15.72 6.37
C LYS A 138 13.02 15.23 7.80
N GLY A 139 12.71 13.94 7.94
CA GLY A 139 12.42 13.32 9.23
C GLY A 139 10.98 13.50 9.73
N PHE A 140 10.11 14.11 8.94
CA PHE A 140 8.68 14.12 9.25
C PHE A 140 8.10 12.71 9.17
N ASP A 141 7.36 12.32 10.20
CA ASP A 141 6.63 11.05 10.25
C ASP A 141 5.13 11.31 10.43
N PRO A 142 4.30 11.03 9.42
CA PRO A 142 2.85 11.31 9.47
C PRO A 142 2.12 10.50 10.54
N HIS A 143 2.67 9.36 10.96
CA HIS A 143 2.07 8.50 11.97
C HIS A 143 2.32 9.03 13.38
N LEU A 144 3.55 9.48 13.66
CA LEU A 144 3.89 10.12 14.92
C LEU A 144 3.27 11.53 15.01
N ASP A 145 3.16 12.26 13.90
CA ASP A 145 2.44 13.53 13.86
C ASP A 145 0.96 13.35 14.24
N LEU A 146 0.30 12.30 13.72
CA LEU A 146 -1.07 11.98 14.13
C LEU A 146 -1.15 11.62 15.62
N ALA A 147 -0.20 10.85 16.15
CA ALA A 147 -0.15 10.51 17.58
C ALA A 147 -0.02 11.76 18.47
N LYS A 148 0.78 12.74 18.03
CA LYS A 148 0.90 14.05 18.67
C LYS A 148 -0.42 14.83 18.61
N HIS A 149 -1.07 14.88 17.45
CA HIS A 149 -2.37 15.52 17.30
C HIS A 149 -3.48 14.88 18.12
N ALA A 150 -3.44 13.57 18.28
CA ALA A 150 -4.31 12.80 19.15
C ALA A 150 -3.96 12.98 20.65
N LYS A 151 -2.93 13.77 20.98
CA LYS A 151 -2.43 14.02 22.35
C LYS A 151 -1.96 12.77 23.08
N VAL A 152 -1.47 11.77 22.35
CA VAL A 152 -0.91 10.53 22.92
C VAL A 152 0.58 10.72 23.24
N ILE A 153 1.29 11.51 22.43
CA ILE A 153 2.69 11.90 22.63
C ILE A 153 2.87 13.40 22.42
N THR A 154 4.02 13.90 22.81
CA THR A 154 4.44 15.30 22.63
C THR A 154 5.45 15.44 21.48
N GLN A 155 5.74 16.66 21.06
CA GLN A 155 6.82 16.93 20.11
C GLN A 155 8.18 16.52 20.67
N SER A 156 8.41 16.73 21.97
CA SER A 156 9.63 16.31 22.67
C SER A 156 9.83 14.79 22.61
N ASP A 157 8.75 14.00 22.67
CA ASP A 157 8.85 12.54 22.58
C ASP A 157 9.28 12.10 21.16
N ILE A 158 8.78 12.78 20.12
CA ILE A 158 9.22 12.53 18.74
C ILE A 158 10.71 12.84 18.59
N GLU A 159 11.18 13.96 19.13
CA GLU A 159 12.59 14.35 19.08
C GLU A 159 13.48 13.37 19.86
N LYS A 160 13.04 12.90 21.04
CA LYS A 160 13.75 11.86 21.81
C LYS A 160 13.82 10.55 21.04
N HIS A 161 12.73 10.16 20.35
CA HIS A 161 12.74 8.98 19.50
C HIS A 161 13.74 9.11 18.35
N GLN A 162 13.79 10.28 17.69
CA GLN A 162 14.73 10.54 16.60
C GLN A 162 16.19 10.49 17.07
N ARG A 163 16.47 10.86 18.33
CA ARG A 163 17.81 10.74 18.95
C ARG A 163 18.10 9.34 19.52
N GLY A 164 17.12 8.43 19.46
CA GLY A 164 17.28 7.07 20.00
C GLY A 164 17.14 6.95 21.53
N GLU A 165 16.66 8.01 22.20
CA GLU A 165 16.49 8.03 23.67
C GLU A 165 15.26 7.24 24.14
N ILE A 166 14.23 7.15 23.30
CA ILE A 166 13.02 6.34 23.53
C ILE A 166 12.64 5.59 22.26
N ASP A 167 11.91 4.47 22.40
CA ASP A 167 11.41 3.71 21.26
C ASP A 167 9.89 3.89 21.08
N LEU A 168 9.47 4.51 19.97
CA LEU A 168 8.07 4.69 19.57
C LEU A 168 7.65 3.79 18.40
N LYS A 169 8.45 2.77 18.02
CA LYS A 169 8.16 1.92 16.85
C LYS A 169 6.80 1.21 16.95
N ALA A 170 6.46 0.67 18.12
CA ALA A 170 5.18 0.01 18.33
C ALA A 170 4.01 1.00 18.17
N LEU A 171 4.09 2.16 18.83
CA LEU A 171 3.10 3.22 18.72
C LEU A 171 2.97 3.71 17.26
N ARG A 172 4.09 3.92 16.58
CA ARG A 172 4.14 4.31 15.17
C ARG A 172 3.39 3.30 14.29
N LYS A 173 3.57 2.00 14.56
CA LYS A 173 2.87 0.92 13.83
C LYS A 173 1.36 1.01 14.00
N ASP A 174 0.88 1.24 15.22
CA ASP A 174 -0.55 1.39 15.50
C ASP A 174 -1.13 2.61 14.78
N PHE A 175 -0.45 3.75 14.86
CA PHE A 175 -0.88 4.97 14.17
C PHE A 175 -0.74 4.90 12.65
N LYS A 176 0.13 4.03 12.12
CA LYS A 176 0.17 3.69 10.69
C LYS A 176 -1.15 3.05 10.25
N VAL A 177 -1.66 2.09 11.03
CA VAL A 177 -2.96 1.45 10.76
C VAL A 177 -4.08 2.50 10.80
N VAL A 178 -4.11 3.37 11.81
CA VAL A 178 -5.13 4.44 11.91
C VAL A 178 -5.07 5.38 10.71
N ASN A 179 -3.88 5.83 10.32
CA ASN A 179 -3.69 6.76 9.19
C ASN A 179 -4.20 6.20 7.88
N TYR A 180 -3.81 4.97 7.54
CA TYR A 180 -4.26 4.31 6.31
C TYR A 180 -5.77 4.03 6.37
N SER A 181 -6.26 3.44 7.45
CA SER A 181 -7.69 3.12 7.60
C SER A 181 -8.56 4.37 7.47
N ALA A 182 -8.15 5.49 8.07
CA ALA A 182 -8.87 6.75 7.98
C ALA A 182 -8.87 7.31 6.55
N THR A 183 -7.72 7.27 5.87
CA THR A 183 -7.60 7.73 4.46
C THR A 183 -8.55 6.96 3.54
N TYR A 184 -8.76 5.67 3.81
CA TYR A 184 -9.69 4.81 3.07
C TYR A 184 -11.13 4.83 3.60
N GLY A 185 -11.48 5.75 4.49
CA GLY A 185 -12.85 5.92 4.97
C GLY A 185 -13.37 4.79 5.86
N VAL A 186 -12.46 4.09 6.56
CA VAL A 186 -12.83 3.03 7.53
C VAL A 186 -13.53 3.66 8.72
N GLY A 187 -14.69 3.10 9.12
CA GLY A 187 -15.43 3.55 10.31
C GLY A 187 -14.87 2.99 11.62
N ALA A 188 -15.21 3.64 12.75
CA ALA A 188 -14.70 3.31 14.08
C ALA A 188 -14.90 1.86 14.51
N ALA A 189 -16.05 1.26 14.17
CA ALA A 189 -16.34 -0.14 14.48
C ALA A 189 -15.37 -1.11 13.77
N LYS A 190 -15.01 -0.85 12.52
CA LYS A 190 -14.05 -1.67 11.79
C LYS A 190 -12.63 -1.44 12.31
N LEU A 191 -12.22 -0.19 12.53
CA LEU A 191 -10.91 0.14 13.10
C LEU A 191 -10.72 -0.48 14.50
N SER A 192 -11.78 -0.46 15.34
CA SER A 192 -11.80 -1.13 16.64
C SER A 192 -11.51 -2.63 16.54
N ARG A 193 -12.13 -3.33 15.58
CA ARG A 193 -11.90 -4.77 15.36
C ARG A 193 -10.48 -5.07 14.87
N GLU A 194 -9.96 -4.26 13.95
CA GLU A 194 -8.62 -4.46 13.37
C GLU A 194 -7.48 -4.20 14.38
N THR A 195 -7.72 -3.34 15.35
CA THR A 195 -6.68 -2.89 16.30
C THR A 195 -6.88 -3.38 17.74
N GLY A 196 -8.03 -4.00 18.05
CA GLY A 196 -8.39 -4.43 19.41
C GLY A 196 -8.73 -3.27 20.37
N MET A 197 -8.69 -2.01 19.93
CA MET A 197 -9.06 -0.87 20.78
C MET A 197 -10.58 -0.72 20.92
N SER A 198 -11.05 -0.01 21.95
CA SER A 198 -12.48 0.30 22.09
C SER A 198 -12.97 1.18 20.92
N VAL A 199 -14.26 1.02 20.55
CA VAL A 199 -14.90 1.85 19.51
C VAL A 199 -14.81 3.34 19.82
N LYS A 200 -14.92 3.73 21.11
CA LYS A 200 -14.78 5.11 21.55
C LYS A 200 -13.37 5.65 21.28
N LYS A 201 -12.33 4.86 21.54
CA LYS A 201 -10.95 5.24 21.26
C LYS A 201 -10.70 5.32 19.74
N ALA A 202 -11.21 4.34 18.98
CA ALA A 202 -11.13 4.34 17.52
C ALA A 202 -11.79 5.60 16.92
N GLN A 203 -12.98 5.98 17.40
CA GLN A 203 -13.64 7.21 16.95
C GLN A 203 -12.82 8.46 17.27
N ALA A 204 -12.29 8.59 18.48
CA ALA A 204 -11.46 9.74 18.86
C ALA A 204 -10.20 9.88 18.00
N LEU A 205 -9.58 8.75 17.60
CA LEU A 205 -8.42 8.75 16.69
C LEU A 205 -8.81 9.14 15.26
N LEU A 206 -9.96 8.69 14.76
CA LEU A 206 -10.49 9.11 13.46
C LEU A 206 -10.83 10.61 13.47
N ASP A 207 -11.43 11.12 14.54
CA ASP A 207 -11.72 12.55 14.68
C ASP A 207 -10.43 13.39 14.69
N ALA A 208 -9.39 12.92 15.40
CA ALA A 208 -8.07 13.55 15.38
C ALA A 208 -7.45 13.53 13.98
N TYR A 209 -7.56 12.40 13.26
CA TYR A 209 -7.10 12.31 11.88
C TYR A 209 -7.81 13.32 10.97
N TRP A 210 -9.14 13.36 10.97
CA TRP A 210 -9.91 14.25 10.10
C TRP A 210 -9.72 15.72 10.46
N LYS A 211 -9.49 16.02 11.73
CA LYS A 211 -9.12 17.37 12.17
C LYS A 211 -7.75 17.78 11.62
N ARG A 212 -6.77 16.90 11.63
CA ARG A 212 -5.41 17.17 11.12
C ARG A 212 -5.39 17.17 9.58
N ASN A 213 -6.12 16.28 8.94
CA ASN A 213 -6.19 16.12 7.49
C ASN A 213 -7.47 16.71 6.91
N TRP A 214 -7.97 17.81 7.47
CA TRP A 214 -9.22 18.46 7.02
C TRP A 214 -9.21 18.82 5.53
N SER A 215 -8.04 19.13 4.97
CA SER A 215 -7.83 19.46 3.56
C SER A 215 -8.11 18.29 2.62
N VAL A 216 -7.93 17.04 3.08
CA VAL A 216 -8.35 15.83 2.34
C VAL A 216 -9.86 15.82 2.17
N LYS A 217 -10.59 16.11 3.24
CA LYS A 217 -12.05 16.19 3.21
C LYS A 217 -12.51 17.36 2.34
N ALA A 218 -11.92 18.54 2.51
CA ALA A 218 -12.24 19.73 1.71
C ALA A 218 -12.04 19.46 0.21
N PHE A 219 -10.95 18.80 -0.17
CA PHE A 219 -10.72 18.37 -1.55
C PHE A 219 -11.81 17.39 -2.02
N SER A 220 -12.11 16.36 -1.21
CA SER A 220 -13.12 15.35 -1.54
C SER A 220 -14.50 15.97 -1.76
N ASP A 221 -14.92 16.85 -0.86
CA ASP A 221 -16.23 17.52 -0.90
C ASP A 221 -16.37 18.48 -2.11
N ALA A 222 -15.25 18.99 -2.63
CA ALA A 222 -15.21 19.84 -3.82
C ALA A 222 -15.34 19.05 -5.14
N GLN A 223 -15.22 17.72 -5.11
CA GLN A 223 -15.31 16.91 -6.33
C GLN A 223 -16.76 16.70 -6.78
N LYS A 224 -16.96 16.73 -8.10
CA LYS A 224 -18.28 16.49 -8.69
C LYS A 224 -18.46 15.00 -9.00
N ILE A 225 -19.45 14.39 -8.36
CA ILE A 225 -19.87 13.02 -8.64
C ILE A 225 -20.98 13.08 -9.69
N ARG A 226 -20.76 12.43 -10.82
CA ARG A 226 -21.76 12.26 -11.87
C ARG A 226 -22.55 10.98 -11.61
N ARG A 227 -23.87 11.08 -11.66
CA ARG A 227 -24.78 9.93 -11.55
C ARG A 227 -25.39 9.61 -12.90
N ILE A 228 -25.38 8.33 -13.28
CA ILE A 228 -26.00 7.80 -14.48
C ILE A 228 -26.82 6.58 -14.04
N GLY A 229 -28.13 6.74 -13.90
CA GLY A 229 -28.97 5.76 -13.24
C GLY A 229 -28.54 5.55 -11.79
N GLU A 230 -28.25 4.33 -11.40
CA GLU A 230 -27.75 3.97 -10.06
C GLU A 230 -26.21 4.07 -9.93
N GLU A 231 -25.51 4.26 -11.03
CA GLU A 231 -24.07 4.32 -11.06
C GLU A 231 -23.55 5.71 -10.71
N MET A 232 -22.47 5.73 -9.94
CA MET A 232 -21.74 6.95 -9.58
C MET A 232 -20.36 6.94 -10.25
N TRP A 233 -19.99 8.08 -10.80
CA TRP A 233 -18.72 8.27 -11.50
C TRP A 233 -18.02 9.53 -11.02
N ILE A 234 -16.68 9.46 -10.91
CA ILE A 234 -15.84 10.59 -10.56
C ILE A 234 -14.70 10.73 -11.58
N GLN A 235 -14.41 11.95 -11.98
CA GLN A 235 -13.31 12.23 -12.90
C GLN A 235 -12.03 12.54 -12.10
N ASN A 236 -10.94 11.84 -12.41
CA ASN A 236 -9.64 12.13 -11.84
C ASN A 236 -9.12 13.48 -12.38
N PRO A 237 -8.74 14.44 -11.52
CA PRO A 237 -8.32 15.78 -11.98
C PRO A 237 -6.99 15.78 -12.75
N VAL A 238 -6.11 14.79 -12.53
CA VAL A 238 -4.79 14.68 -13.19
C VAL A 238 -4.90 13.91 -14.49
N SER A 239 -5.37 12.66 -14.45
CA SER A 239 -5.46 11.80 -15.64
C SER A 239 -6.62 12.11 -16.56
N LYS A 240 -7.67 12.81 -16.08
CA LYS A 240 -8.95 13.07 -16.74
C LYS A 240 -9.80 11.82 -17.01
N PHE A 241 -9.36 10.65 -16.50
CA PHE A 241 -10.15 9.43 -16.62
C PHE A 241 -11.33 9.42 -15.65
N TRP A 242 -12.40 8.75 -16.06
CA TRP A 242 -13.58 8.51 -15.23
C TRP A 242 -13.45 7.17 -14.51
N HIS A 243 -13.80 7.19 -13.23
CA HIS A 243 -13.77 6.00 -12.37
C HIS A 243 -15.15 5.81 -11.74
N SER A 244 -15.63 4.58 -11.70
CA SER A 244 -16.87 4.25 -10.99
C SER A 244 -16.66 4.38 -9.48
N LEU A 245 -17.69 4.79 -8.76
CA LEU A 245 -17.70 4.83 -7.29
C LEU A 245 -18.75 3.86 -6.76
N ARG A 246 -18.36 3.07 -5.77
CA ARG A 246 -19.31 2.26 -5.02
C ARG A 246 -20.03 3.07 -3.95
N TYR A 247 -19.29 3.95 -3.28
CA TYR A 247 -19.79 4.86 -2.25
C TYR A 247 -19.17 6.24 -2.43
N GLU A 248 -19.91 7.31 -2.10
CA GLU A 248 -19.38 8.68 -2.17
C GLU A 248 -18.15 8.91 -1.30
N LYS A 249 -18.10 8.25 -0.14
CA LYS A 249 -16.96 8.30 0.78
C LYS A 249 -15.64 7.80 0.17
N ASP A 250 -15.72 7.01 -0.92
CA ASP A 250 -14.54 6.44 -1.60
C ASP A 250 -13.96 7.44 -2.64
N ALA A 251 -14.55 8.64 -2.78
CA ALA A 251 -14.14 9.63 -3.77
C ALA A 251 -12.66 9.98 -3.68
N PHE A 252 -12.18 10.35 -2.49
CA PHE A 252 -10.78 10.69 -2.30
C PHE A 252 -9.85 9.51 -2.58
N SER A 253 -10.12 8.35 -2.00
CA SER A 253 -9.27 7.17 -2.19
C SER A 253 -9.21 6.72 -3.65
N THR A 254 -10.33 6.79 -4.38
CA THR A 254 -10.39 6.49 -5.82
C THR A 254 -9.54 7.46 -6.63
N ILE A 255 -9.66 8.77 -6.39
CA ILE A 255 -8.85 9.78 -7.07
C ILE A 255 -7.37 9.60 -6.72
N ASN A 256 -7.03 9.45 -5.44
CA ASN A 256 -5.65 9.34 -4.98
C ASN A 256 -4.94 8.13 -5.57
N GLN A 257 -5.56 6.95 -5.47
CA GLN A 257 -5.00 5.72 -6.03
C GLN A 257 -4.91 5.75 -7.56
N SER A 258 -5.93 6.25 -8.24
CA SER A 258 -5.90 6.33 -9.71
C SER A 258 -4.89 7.35 -10.22
N THR A 259 -4.63 8.43 -9.46
CA THR A 259 -3.52 9.34 -9.76
C THR A 259 -2.18 8.64 -9.62
N GLY A 260 -1.99 7.89 -8.53
CA GLY A 260 -0.77 7.08 -8.35
C GLY A 260 -0.55 6.10 -9.50
N SER A 261 -1.58 5.32 -9.87
CA SER A 261 -1.50 4.39 -11.01
C SER A 261 -1.13 5.11 -12.30
N TYR A 262 -1.76 6.25 -12.58
CA TYR A 262 -1.46 7.04 -13.77
C TYR A 262 -0.03 7.58 -13.77
N CYS A 263 0.46 8.08 -12.62
CA CYS A 263 1.84 8.56 -12.51
C CYS A 263 2.84 7.43 -12.74
N PHE A 264 2.60 6.26 -12.13
CA PHE A 264 3.43 5.09 -12.29
C PHE A 264 3.48 4.61 -13.74
N ASP A 265 2.34 4.45 -14.41
CA ASP A 265 2.27 4.01 -15.80
C ASP A 265 2.98 5.00 -16.75
N LYS A 266 2.83 6.30 -16.49
CA LYS A 266 3.52 7.35 -17.27
C LYS A 266 5.04 7.30 -17.07
N TRP A 267 5.51 7.12 -15.83
CA TRP A 267 6.92 6.96 -15.54
C TRP A 267 7.50 5.73 -16.25
N VAL A 268 6.83 4.58 -16.14
CA VAL A 268 7.20 3.35 -16.85
C VAL A 268 7.25 3.58 -18.36
N ALA A 269 6.26 4.26 -18.92
CA ALA A 269 6.24 4.58 -20.36
C ALA A 269 7.46 5.40 -20.80
N TYR A 270 7.92 6.36 -19.96
CA TYR A 270 9.11 7.15 -20.26
C TYR A 270 10.39 6.31 -20.27
N TYR A 271 10.70 5.59 -19.19
CA TYR A 271 11.97 4.87 -19.14
C TYR A 271 11.98 3.64 -20.05
N ARG A 272 10.82 3.03 -20.34
CA ARG A 272 10.68 1.94 -21.27
C ARG A 272 11.22 2.26 -22.66
N MET A 273 11.18 3.54 -23.08
CA MET A 273 11.77 3.97 -24.36
C MET A 273 13.28 3.77 -24.41
N ARG A 274 13.94 3.74 -23.24
CA ARG A 274 15.40 3.62 -23.09
C ARG A 274 15.83 2.24 -22.60
N ARG A 275 15.01 1.57 -21.80
CA ARG A 275 15.29 0.28 -21.15
C ARG A 275 14.07 -0.62 -21.21
N PRO A 276 13.89 -1.40 -22.29
CA PRO A 276 12.67 -2.20 -22.48
C PRO A 276 12.61 -3.49 -21.65
N ASN A 277 13.68 -3.87 -20.91
CA ASN A 277 13.76 -5.15 -20.21
C ASN A 277 13.07 -5.12 -18.83
N ILE A 278 11.77 -4.82 -18.83
CA ILE A 278 10.91 -4.86 -17.66
C ILE A 278 10.36 -6.28 -17.52
N VAL A 279 10.58 -6.91 -16.38
CA VAL A 279 10.13 -8.28 -16.08
C VAL A 279 8.97 -8.34 -15.11
N GLY A 280 8.67 -7.24 -14.41
CA GLY A 280 7.54 -7.14 -13.48
C GLY A 280 7.09 -5.71 -13.23
N GLN A 281 5.80 -5.56 -12.97
CA GLN A 281 5.18 -4.30 -12.51
C GLN A 281 4.19 -4.65 -11.40
N PHE A 282 4.42 -4.18 -10.19
CA PHE A 282 3.62 -4.48 -9.01
C PHE A 282 3.22 -3.17 -8.32
N HIS A 283 1.96 -2.75 -8.51
CA HIS A 283 1.39 -1.53 -7.94
C HIS A 283 2.15 -0.25 -8.33
N ASP A 284 3.19 0.11 -7.59
CA ASP A 284 4.05 1.29 -7.71
C ASP A 284 5.53 0.93 -7.87
N GLU A 285 5.80 -0.36 -8.02
CA GLU A 285 7.13 -0.93 -8.23
C GLU A 285 7.29 -1.50 -9.65
N SER A 286 8.47 -1.31 -10.23
CA SER A 286 8.89 -1.94 -11.47
C SER A 286 10.14 -2.77 -11.25
N ILE A 287 10.12 -4.03 -11.70
CA ILE A 287 11.27 -4.93 -11.67
C ILE A 287 11.87 -5.03 -13.06
N ASN A 288 13.17 -4.79 -13.14
CA ASN A 288 13.94 -4.88 -14.36
C ASN A 288 15.09 -5.87 -14.21
N VAL A 289 15.50 -6.49 -15.29
CA VAL A 289 16.76 -7.25 -15.37
C VAL A 289 17.78 -6.42 -16.15
N ILE A 290 18.94 -6.18 -15.53
CA ILE A 290 20.05 -5.45 -16.13
C ILE A 290 21.33 -6.30 -16.08
N LYS A 291 22.31 -5.99 -16.91
CA LYS A 291 23.64 -6.60 -16.78
C LYS A 291 24.40 -6.05 -15.58
N GLU A 292 25.25 -6.87 -14.97
CA GLU A 292 26.17 -6.40 -13.94
C GLU A 292 27.07 -5.29 -14.51
N GLY A 293 27.24 -4.21 -13.72
CA GLY A 293 28.00 -3.02 -14.14
C GLY A 293 27.16 -1.91 -14.76
N GLU A 294 25.88 -2.15 -15.15
CA GLU A 294 25.00 -1.14 -15.77
C GLU A 294 24.16 -0.33 -14.77
N GLN A 295 24.35 -0.52 -13.44
CA GLN A 295 23.49 0.07 -12.41
C GLN A 295 23.41 1.61 -12.52
N ASN A 296 24.55 2.29 -12.69
CA ASN A 296 24.59 3.74 -12.75
C ASN A 296 23.87 4.29 -14.00
N GLU A 297 24.06 3.64 -15.15
CA GLU A 297 23.38 4.00 -16.39
C GLU A 297 21.87 3.80 -16.25
N HIS A 298 21.46 2.65 -15.70
CA HIS A 298 20.04 2.34 -15.48
C HIS A 298 19.39 3.33 -14.51
N THR A 299 20.04 3.62 -13.37
CA THR A 299 19.57 4.64 -12.42
C THR A 299 19.40 6.01 -13.09
N SER A 300 20.34 6.40 -13.97
CA SER A 300 20.25 7.66 -14.70
C SER A 300 19.04 7.71 -15.63
N VAL A 301 18.71 6.59 -16.28
CA VAL A 301 17.50 6.47 -17.12
C VAL A 301 16.22 6.59 -16.30
N LEU A 302 16.14 5.90 -15.16
CA LEU A 302 14.98 5.96 -14.26
C LEU A 302 14.79 7.38 -13.69
N THR A 303 15.90 8.03 -13.30
CA THR A 303 15.91 9.41 -12.81
C THR A 303 15.50 10.40 -13.89
N TRP A 304 15.99 10.24 -15.10
CA TRP A 304 15.55 11.05 -16.24
C TRP A 304 14.05 10.94 -16.47
N ALA A 305 13.50 9.71 -16.39
CA ALA A 305 12.10 9.46 -16.63
C ALA A 305 11.21 10.11 -15.57
N ILE A 306 11.60 10.07 -14.27
CA ILE A 306 10.81 10.71 -13.22
C ILE A 306 10.86 12.24 -13.33
N ASN A 307 11.99 12.80 -13.72
CA ASN A 307 12.12 14.25 -13.96
C ASN A 307 11.24 14.68 -15.13
N LYS A 308 11.20 13.89 -16.22
CA LYS A 308 10.29 14.16 -17.36
C LYS A 308 8.82 14.08 -16.94
N LEU A 309 8.49 13.15 -16.09
CA LEU A 309 7.11 13.05 -15.56
C LEU A 309 6.76 14.28 -14.72
N ASN A 310 7.63 14.73 -13.83
CA ASN A 310 7.43 15.92 -13.01
C ASN A 310 7.29 17.19 -13.87
N GLU A 311 8.12 17.34 -14.91
CA GLU A 311 8.02 18.44 -15.89
C GLU A 311 6.68 18.44 -16.63
N GLN A 312 6.16 17.24 -16.97
CA GLN A 312 4.89 17.09 -17.69
C GLN A 312 3.67 17.36 -16.81
N LEU A 313 3.62 16.70 -15.65
CA LEU A 313 2.44 16.73 -14.80
C LEU A 313 2.34 17.99 -13.94
N LYS A 314 3.48 18.57 -13.56
CA LYS A 314 3.57 19.75 -12.69
C LYS A 314 2.67 19.63 -11.45
N LEU A 315 2.77 18.48 -10.79
CA LEU A 315 2.07 18.29 -9.54
C LEU A 315 2.56 19.29 -8.48
N ASN A 316 1.74 19.57 -7.50
CA ASN A 316 2.10 20.48 -6.40
C ASN A 316 3.25 19.95 -5.52
N VAL A 317 3.57 18.66 -5.63
CA VAL A 317 4.68 17.97 -4.94
C VAL A 317 5.34 17.05 -5.96
N ASP A 318 6.66 17.12 -6.07
CA ASP A 318 7.41 16.30 -7.00
C ASP A 318 7.37 14.81 -6.59
N LEU A 319 7.26 13.95 -7.61
CA LEU A 319 7.38 12.51 -7.48
C LEU A 319 8.86 12.13 -7.36
N GLY A 320 9.15 11.14 -6.52
CA GLY A 320 10.47 10.56 -6.36
C GLY A 320 10.47 9.07 -6.65
N ILE A 321 11.66 8.50 -6.77
CA ILE A 321 11.88 7.07 -6.93
C ILE A 321 12.93 6.59 -5.94
N ASP A 322 12.80 5.34 -5.50
CA ASP A 322 13.83 4.58 -4.81
C ASP A 322 14.27 3.41 -5.68
N VAL A 323 15.59 3.18 -5.77
CA VAL A 323 16.16 2.21 -6.71
C VAL A 323 17.11 1.30 -5.96
N GLN A 324 16.86 0.00 -6.01
CA GLN A 324 17.67 -1.02 -5.36
C GLN A 324 18.13 -2.07 -6.39
N TYR A 325 19.29 -2.66 -6.14
CA TYR A 325 19.89 -3.68 -6.99
C TYR A 325 20.28 -4.90 -6.19
N GLY A 326 20.03 -6.09 -6.73
CA GLY A 326 20.39 -7.34 -6.08
C GLY A 326 20.31 -8.55 -6.98
N LYS A 327 20.74 -9.69 -6.47
CA LYS A 327 20.68 -10.98 -7.18
C LYS A 327 19.31 -11.63 -7.10
N THR A 328 18.57 -11.33 -6.05
CA THR A 328 17.26 -11.93 -5.78
C THR A 328 16.21 -10.84 -5.56
N TYR A 329 14.94 -11.22 -5.67
CA TYR A 329 13.82 -10.32 -5.39
C TYR A 329 13.74 -9.91 -3.91
N ALA A 330 14.39 -10.66 -3.02
CA ALA A 330 14.53 -10.26 -1.62
C ALA A 330 15.51 -9.11 -1.40
N ASP A 331 16.49 -8.94 -2.30
CA ASP A 331 17.53 -7.90 -2.16
C ASP A 331 17.04 -6.52 -2.64
N VAL A 332 15.94 -6.49 -3.37
CA VAL A 332 15.38 -5.26 -3.96
C VAL A 332 14.09 -4.79 -3.28
N HIS A 333 13.88 -5.27 -2.03
CA HIS A 333 12.73 -4.93 -1.19
C HIS A 333 13.10 -4.66 0.25
#